data_f2a21fe5b5105a120502a9db8cfd3636
#
_entry.id   f2a21fe5b5105a120502a9db8cfd3636
#
_cell.length_a   1.000
_cell.length_b   1.000
_cell.length_c   1.000
_cell.angle_alpha   90.00
_cell.angle_beta   90.00
_cell.angle_gamma   90.00
#
_symmetry.space_group_name_H-M   'P 1'
#
loop_
_entity.id
_entity.type
_entity.pdbx_description
1 polymer ?
#
loop_
_entity_poly.entity_id
_entity_poly.type
_entity_poly.pdbx_seq_one_letter_code
_entity_poly.pdbx_strand_id
1 'polypeptide(L)'
;MEHTQEGRLLTQIILDTFKLNGVLVLEGDKLVKSLELTSARWKILGALAYGSNPMTVPDIARVMGQSRQAVQRISNEMVKDGLLTTLANPEHKRAKLVKLTDKGAQAYSQAMEKQIPWVNGLASDIKQTELEIAASVLKNLIAQLDKNQIG
;
A
#
# COMPACT_ATOMS: atom_id res chain seq x y z
N MET A 1 18.90 -14.37 -27.69
CA MET A 1 18.11 -13.11 -27.63
C MET A 1 18.72 -12.25 -26.55
N GLU A 2 19.01 -10.99 -26.84
CA GLU A 2 19.62 -10.07 -25.90
C GLU A 2 18.63 -8.97 -25.47
N HIS A 3 18.83 -8.40 -24.30
CA HIS A 3 18.03 -7.25 -23.86
C HIS A 3 18.33 -6.01 -24.73
N THR A 4 17.31 -5.23 -25.05
CA THR A 4 17.52 -3.84 -25.50
C THR A 4 18.14 -3.01 -24.37
N GLN A 5 18.62 -1.83 -24.67
CA GLN A 5 19.16 -0.92 -23.65
C GLN A 5 18.08 -0.55 -22.62
N GLU A 6 16.87 -0.24 -23.09
CA GLU A 6 15.71 0.06 -22.26
C GLU A 6 15.32 -1.15 -21.39
N GLY A 7 15.34 -2.36 -21.98
CA GLY A 7 15.06 -3.59 -21.25
C GLY A 7 16.04 -3.85 -20.11
N ARG A 8 17.32 -3.54 -20.30
CA ARG A 8 18.33 -3.64 -19.20
C ARG A 8 18.06 -2.65 -18.08
N LEU A 9 17.78 -1.39 -18.41
CA LEU A 9 17.44 -0.37 -17.43
C LEU A 9 16.17 -0.71 -16.66
N LEU A 10 15.14 -1.18 -17.37
CA LEU A 10 13.90 -1.60 -16.72
C LEU A 10 14.10 -2.81 -15.80
N THR A 11 14.92 -3.77 -16.20
CA THR A 11 15.28 -4.92 -15.34
C THR A 11 15.94 -4.45 -14.05
N GLN A 12 16.86 -3.48 -14.12
CA GLN A 12 17.48 -2.91 -12.92
C GLN A 12 16.44 -2.24 -12.01
N ILE A 13 15.53 -1.45 -12.58
CA ILE A 13 14.44 -0.81 -11.82
C ILE A 13 13.56 -1.86 -11.12
N ILE A 14 13.22 -2.96 -11.80
CA ILE A 14 12.42 -4.04 -11.23
C ILE A 14 13.15 -4.69 -10.03
N LEU A 15 14.43 -4.99 -10.18
CA LEU A 15 15.22 -5.58 -9.09
C LEU A 15 15.35 -4.63 -7.91
N ASP A 16 15.61 -3.35 -8.17
CA ASP A 16 15.67 -2.33 -7.13
C ASP A 16 14.31 -2.13 -6.44
N THR A 17 13.21 -2.26 -7.17
CA THR A 17 11.84 -2.20 -6.62
C THR A 17 11.59 -3.33 -5.62
N PHE A 18 12.03 -4.56 -5.91
CA PHE A 18 11.90 -5.69 -4.97
C PHE A 18 12.70 -5.44 -3.69
N LYS A 19 13.95 -5.01 -3.81
CA LYS A 19 14.78 -4.66 -2.66
C LYS A 19 14.19 -3.50 -1.86
N LEU A 20 13.78 -2.43 -2.54
CA LEU A 20 13.17 -1.26 -1.93
C LEU A 20 11.90 -1.63 -1.15
N ASN A 21 11.04 -2.48 -1.72
CA ASN A 21 9.86 -2.96 -1.01
C ASN A 21 10.20 -3.62 0.32
N GLY A 22 11.20 -4.50 0.35
CA GLY A 22 11.65 -5.14 1.58
C GLY A 22 12.16 -4.14 2.62
N VAL A 23 13.00 -3.20 2.20
CA VAL A 23 13.54 -2.14 3.09
C VAL A 23 12.41 -1.23 3.61
N LEU A 24 11.48 -0.82 2.75
CA LEU A 24 10.36 0.03 3.14
C LEU A 24 9.44 -0.64 4.16
N VAL A 25 9.21 -1.96 4.04
CA VAL A 25 8.45 -2.71 5.04
C VAL A 25 9.13 -2.66 6.41
N LEU A 26 10.44 -2.90 6.47
CA LEU A 26 11.21 -2.87 7.71
C LEU A 26 11.26 -1.46 8.33
N GLU A 27 11.51 -0.44 7.53
CA GLU A 27 11.54 0.95 8.01
C GLU A 27 10.15 1.41 8.43
N GLY A 28 9.10 1.03 7.69
CA GLY A 28 7.72 1.30 8.07
C GLY A 28 7.33 0.65 9.40
N ASP A 29 7.72 -0.60 9.64
CA ASP A 29 7.49 -1.28 10.92
C ASP A 29 8.15 -0.52 12.08
N LYS A 30 9.40 -0.08 11.91
CA LYS A 30 10.09 0.74 12.92
C LYS A 30 9.37 2.06 13.19
N LEU A 31 8.94 2.73 12.11
CA LEU A 31 8.31 4.05 12.18
C LEU A 31 7.00 4.04 12.98
N VAL A 32 6.20 3.00 12.80
CA VAL A 32 4.86 2.90 13.44
C VAL A 32 4.84 1.98 14.66
N LYS A 33 5.99 1.45 15.09
CA LYS A 33 6.09 0.52 16.23
C LYS A 33 5.49 1.09 17.51
N SER A 34 5.74 2.35 17.82
CA SER A 34 5.22 3.02 19.02
C SER A 34 3.70 3.21 19.01
N LEU A 35 3.06 3.02 17.86
CA LEU A 35 1.61 3.06 17.67
C LEU A 35 0.98 1.65 17.71
N GLU A 36 1.77 0.62 18.02
CA GLU A 36 1.35 -0.79 17.97
C GLU A 36 0.86 -1.21 16.59
N LEU A 37 1.37 -0.56 15.54
CA LEU A 37 1.09 -0.86 14.15
C LEU A 37 2.26 -1.61 13.49
N THR A 38 1.96 -2.22 12.36
CA THR A 38 2.93 -2.77 11.39
C THR A 38 2.75 -2.09 10.05
N SER A 39 3.72 -2.18 9.16
CA SER A 39 3.60 -1.72 7.77
C SER A 39 2.38 -2.34 7.09
N ALA A 40 2.10 -3.62 7.32
CA ALA A 40 0.95 -4.31 6.74
C ALA A 40 -0.39 -3.71 7.21
N ARG A 41 -0.54 -3.47 8.51
CA ARG A 41 -1.73 -2.81 9.07
C ARG A 41 -1.86 -1.36 8.58
N TRP A 42 -0.76 -0.63 8.58
CA TRP A 42 -0.73 0.75 8.12
C TRP A 42 -1.13 0.88 6.65
N LYS A 43 -0.68 -0.04 5.77
CA LYS A 43 -1.09 -0.08 4.36
C LYS A 43 -2.60 -0.26 4.20
N ILE A 44 -3.23 -1.10 5.00
CA ILE A 44 -4.70 -1.31 4.97
C ILE A 44 -5.42 -0.02 5.39
N LEU A 45 -4.98 0.62 6.48
CA LEU A 45 -5.50 1.91 6.91
C LEU A 45 -5.38 2.96 5.79
N GLY A 46 -4.22 3.01 5.15
CA GLY A 46 -3.94 3.92 4.05
C GLY A 46 -4.79 3.67 2.80
N ALA A 47 -5.00 2.41 2.42
CA ALA A 47 -5.87 2.06 1.30
C ALA A 47 -7.30 2.58 1.51
N LEU A 48 -7.82 2.45 2.72
CA LEU A 48 -9.15 2.96 3.09
C LEU A 48 -9.17 4.49 3.20
N ALA A 49 -8.14 5.11 3.76
CA ALA A 49 -8.09 6.55 3.96
C ALA A 49 -7.93 7.34 2.65
N TYR A 50 -7.11 6.83 1.71
CA TYR A 50 -6.88 7.48 0.41
C TYR A 50 -7.81 7.00 -0.70
N GLY A 51 -8.33 5.80 -0.61
CA GLY A 51 -9.22 5.21 -1.59
C GLY A 51 -10.69 5.43 -1.23
N SER A 52 -11.49 4.41 -1.44
CA SER A 52 -12.88 4.38 -1.01
C SER A 52 -12.97 3.80 0.40
N ASN A 53 -13.72 4.42 1.27
CA ASN A 53 -14.03 3.91 2.60
C ASN A 53 -15.56 3.84 2.73
N PRO A 54 -16.18 2.67 2.65
CA PRO A 54 -15.62 1.32 2.76
C PRO A 54 -15.09 0.71 1.45
N MET A 55 -14.31 -0.37 1.57
CA MET A 55 -13.82 -1.20 0.46
C MET A 55 -13.97 -2.69 0.78
N THR A 56 -13.98 -3.52 -0.26
CA THR A 56 -13.86 -4.99 -0.09
C THR A 56 -12.41 -5.41 0.14
N VAL A 57 -12.19 -6.56 0.78
CA VAL A 57 -10.83 -7.14 0.91
C VAL A 57 -10.15 -7.36 -0.44
N PRO A 58 -10.82 -7.89 -1.49
CA PRO A 58 -10.22 -7.98 -2.82
C PRO A 58 -9.76 -6.63 -3.40
N ASP A 59 -10.52 -5.56 -3.18
CA ASP A 59 -10.14 -4.22 -3.65
C ASP A 59 -8.94 -3.67 -2.90
N ILE A 60 -8.89 -3.85 -1.58
CA ILE A 60 -7.72 -3.48 -0.75
C ILE A 60 -6.49 -4.26 -1.21
N ALA A 61 -6.61 -5.58 -1.42
CA ALA A 61 -5.51 -6.43 -1.88
C ALA A 61 -4.95 -5.97 -3.23
N ARG A 62 -5.82 -5.60 -4.17
CA ARG A 62 -5.42 -5.08 -5.48
C ARG A 62 -4.69 -3.75 -5.37
N VAL A 63 -5.20 -2.80 -4.59
CA VAL A 63 -4.56 -1.49 -4.37
C VAL A 63 -3.18 -1.65 -3.73
N MET A 64 -3.04 -2.59 -2.81
CA MET A 64 -1.78 -2.84 -2.09
C MET A 64 -0.80 -3.76 -2.82
N GLY A 65 -1.22 -4.40 -3.90
CA GLY A 65 -0.41 -5.42 -4.58
C GLY A 65 -0.12 -6.63 -3.69
N GLN A 66 -1.09 -7.06 -2.88
CA GLN A 66 -0.97 -8.20 -1.97
C GLN A 66 -2.02 -9.28 -2.22
N SER A 67 -1.82 -10.46 -1.65
CA SER A 67 -2.79 -11.54 -1.75
C SER A 67 -4.06 -11.24 -0.94
N ARG A 68 -5.20 -11.69 -1.44
CA ARG A 68 -6.50 -11.59 -0.73
C ARG A 68 -6.44 -12.30 0.63
N GLN A 69 -5.76 -13.45 0.69
CA GLN A 69 -5.61 -14.23 1.94
C GLN A 69 -4.85 -13.44 3.01
N ALA A 70 -3.74 -12.81 2.66
CA ALA A 70 -2.96 -11.99 3.59
C ALA A 70 -3.78 -10.79 4.10
N VAL A 71 -4.44 -10.06 3.20
CA VAL A 71 -5.29 -8.91 3.56
C VAL A 71 -6.46 -9.35 4.41
N GLN A 72 -7.13 -10.49 4.10
CA GLN A 72 -8.23 -11.01 4.90
C GLN A 72 -7.80 -11.34 6.33
N ARG A 73 -6.66 -12.03 6.48
CA ARG A 73 -6.13 -12.40 7.81
C ARG A 73 -5.82 -11.15 8.64
N ILE A 74 -5.10 -10.19 8.06
CA ILE A 74 -4.72 -8.96 8.77
C ILE A 74 -5.96 -8.11 9.09
N SER A 75 -6.91 -7.98 8.16
CA SER A 75 -8.16 -7.25 8.38
C SER A 75 -8.98 -7.86 9.52
N ASN A 76 -9.05 -9.20 9.61
CA ASN A 76 -9.74 -9.89 10.70
C ASN A 76 -9.10 -9.56 12.06
N GLU A 77 -7.77 -9.54 12.14
CA GLU A 77 -7.04 -9.14 13.35
C GLU A 77 -7.34 -7.67 13.70
N MET A 78 -7.34 -6.79 12.70
CA MET A 78 -7.62 -5.36 12.90
C MET A 78 -9.06 -5.09 13.34
N VAL A 79 -10.02 -5.90 12.90
CA VAL A 79 -11.41 -5.85 13.39
C VAL A 79 -11.47 -6.22 14.88
N LYS A 80 -10.76 -7.27 15.30
CA LYS A 80 -10.68 -7.65 16.71
C LYS A 80 -10.07 -6.54 17.57
N ASP A 81 -9.06 -5.84 17.04
CA ASP A 81 -8.38 -4.75 17.74
C ASP A 81 -9.15 -3.42 17.66
N GLY A 82 -10.30 -3.39 17.00
CA GLY A 82 -11.18 -2.22 16.89
C GLY A 82 -10.72 -1.15 15.93
N LEU A 83 -9.74 -1.42 15.06
CA LEU A 83 -9.26 -0.49 14.02
C LEU A 83 -10.16 -0.48 12.80
N LEU A 84 -10.81 -1.59 12.50
CA LEU A 84 -11.71 -1.77 11.37
C LEU A 84 -13.06 -2.32 11.86
N THR A 85 -14.08 -2.10 11.06
CA THR A 85 -15.38 -2.77 11.18
C THR A 85 -15.82 -3.29 9.82
N THR A 86 -16.76 -4.21 9.82
CA THR A 86 -17.33 -4.79 8.59
C THR A 86 -18.77 -4.39 8.42
N LEU A 87 -19.18 -4.21 7.17
CA LEU A 87 -20.53 -3.88 6.77
C LEU A 87 -21.04 -4.88 5.74
N ALA A 88 -22.37 -5.09 5.69
CA ALA A 88 -22.98 -5.81 4.61
C ALA A 88 -22.75 -5.06 3.28
N ASN A 89 -22.41 -5.82 2.23
CA ASN A 89 -22.27 -5.27 0.89
C ASN A 89 -23.55 -5.51 0.10
N PRO A 90 -24.32 -4.46 -0.26
CA PRO A 90 -25.57 -4.63 -1.01
C PRO A 90 -25.36 -5.19 -2.42
N GLU A 91 -24.16 -5.01 -3.00
CA GLU A 91 -23.84 -5.48 -4.35
C GLU A 91 -23.32 -6.92 -4.37
N HIS A 92 -22.76 -7.42 -3.26
CA HIS A 92 -22.17 -8.75 -3.15
C HIS A 92 -22.37 -9.36 -1.77
N LYS A 93 -23.22 -10.37 -1.67
CA LYS A 93 -23.55 -11.04 -0.39
C LYS A 93 -22.35 -11.74 0.26
N ARG A 94 -21.33 -12.17 -0.51
CA ARG A 94 -20.16 -12.91 -0.03
C ARG A 94 -18.96 -12.04 0.33
N ALA A 95 -18.86 -10.83 -0.24
CA ALA A 95 -17.78 -9.91 -0.01
C ALA A 95 -18.24 -8.76 0.88
N LYS A 96 -17.97 -8.85 2.18
CA LYS A 96 -18.26 -7.77 3.13
C LYS A 96 -17.42 -6.53 2.79
N LEU A 97 -17.97 -5.37 3.12
CA LEU A 97 -17.23 -4.12 3.10
C LEU A 97 -16.44 -3.96 4.40
N VAL A 98 -15.24 -3.44 4.28
CA VAL A 98 -14.35 -3.10 5.40
C VAL A 98 -14.30 -1.58 5.51
N LYS A 99 -14.44 -1.06 6.72
CA LYS A 99 -14.48 0.37 7.02
C LYS A 99 -13.56 0.72 8.17
N LEU A 100 -12.95 1.90 8.12
CA LEU A 100 -12.24 2.48 9.27
C LEU A 100 -13.21 2.76 10.42
N THR A 101 -12.80 2.42 11.63
CA THR A 101 -13.41 2.96 12.86
C THR A 101 -12.78 4.32 13.18
N ASP A 102 -13.32 5.06 14.15
CA ASP A 102 -12.70 6.29 14.64
C ASP A 102 -11.29 6.01 15.18
N LYS A 103 -11.10 4.88 15.88
CA LYS A 103 -9.79 4.42 16.33
C LYS A 103 -8.84 4.15 15.16
N GLY A 104 -9.32 3.52 14.09
CA GLY A 104 -8.53 3.28 12.88
C GLY A 104 -8.13 4.55 12.18
N ALA A 105 -9.04 5.50 12.05
CA ALA A 105 -8.77 6.81 11.45
C ALA A 105 -7.74 7.60 12.28
N GLN A 106 -7.84 7.57 13.60
CA GLN A 106 -6.88 8.20 14.51
C GLN A 106 -5.50 7.54 14.41
N ALA A 107 -5.43 6.21 14.41
CA ALA A 107 -4.18 5.48 14.24
C ALA A 107 -3.48 5.83 12.90
N TYR A 108 -4.25 5.96 11.83
CA TYR A 108 -3.74 6.40 10.54
C TYR A 108 -3.19 7.83 10.60
N SER A 109 -3.93 8.77 11.21
CA SER A 109 -3.47 10.15 11.38
C SER A 109 -2.14 10.22 12.14
N GLN A 110 -2.02 9.50 13.25
CA GLN A 110 -0.78 9.42 14.04
C GLN A 110 0.39 8.80 13.25
N ALA A 111 0.12 7.80 12.42
CA ALA A 111 1.13 7.23 11.53
C ALA A 111 1.61 8.26 10.50
N MET A 112 0.72 9.08 9.95
CA MET A 112 1.08 10.14 9.01
C MET A 112 1.89 11.26 9.65
N GLU A 113 1.66 11.59 10.92
CA GLU A 113 2.49 12.55 11.67
C GLU A 113 3.96 12.12 11.76
N LYS A 114 4.20 10.80 11.75
CA LYS A 114 5.57 10.24 11.70
C LYS A 114 6.10 10.11 10.29
N GLN A 115 5.26 9.72 9.35
CA GLN A 115 5.64 9.48 7.96
C GLN A 115 6.02 10.77 7.24
N ILE A 116 5.28 11.86 7.43
CA ILE A 116 5.51 13.12 6.71
C ILE A 116 6.92 13.67 6.92
N PRO A 117 7.43 13.88 8.15
CA PRO A 117 8.79 14.36 8.33
C PRO A 117 9.86 13.36 7.85
N TRP A 118 9.60 12.07 7.98
CA TRP A 118 10.50 11.03 7.51
C TRP A 118 10.64 11.05 5.98
N VAL A 119 9.52 11.06 5.24
CA VAL A 119 9.56 11.08 3.77
C VAL A 119 10.09 12.41 3.22
N ASN A 120 9.78 13.53 3.88
CA ASN A 120 10.32 14.83 3.50
C ASN A 120 11.85 14.87 3.66
N GLY A 121 12.37 14.26 4.72
CA GLY A 121 13.81 14.11 4.92
C GLY A 121 14.47 13.27 3.83
N LEU A 122 13.87 12.15 3.44
CA LEU A 122 14.37 11.33 2.33
C LEU A 122 14.34 12.06 0.97
N ALA A 123 13.34 12.90 0.76
CA ALA A 123 13.16 13.62 -0.50
C ALA A 123 14.10 14.85 -0.64
N SER A 124 14.71 15.33 0.44
CA SER A 124 15.47 16.60 0.44
C SER A 124 16.61 16.65 -0.56
N ASP A 125 17.25 15.51 -0.83
CA ASP A 125 18.41 15.40 -1.73
C ASP A 125 18.03 14.92 -3.14
N ILE A 126 16.74 14.78 -3.44
CA ILE A 126 16.24 14.31 -4.74
C ILE A 126 15.52 15.46 -5.44
N LYS A 127 15.85 15.69 -6.70
CA LYS A 127 15.16 16.73 -7.48
C LYS A 127 13.70 16.36 -7.72
N GLN A 128 12.82 17.33 -7.62
CA GLN A 128 11.38 17.14 -7.89
C GLN A 128 11.12 16.49 -9.25
N THR A 129 11.84 16.95 -10.29
CA THR A 129 11.70 16.39 -11.67
C THR A 129 12.06 14.92 -11.75
N GLU A 130 13.05 14.46 -10.98
CA GLU A 130 13.43 13.04 -10.91
C GLU A 130 12.34 12.22 -10.23
N LEU A 131 11.74 12.72 -9.16
CA LEU A 131 10.61 12.08 -8.47
C LEU A 131 9.38 11.99 -9.37
N GLU A 132 9.07 13.04 -10.14
CA GLU A 132 7.94 13.07 -11.09
C GLU A 132 8.13 12.01 -12.17
N ILE A 133 9.34 11.89 -12.76
CA ILE A 133 9.67 10.88 -13.77
C ILE A 133 9.54 9.46 -13.16
N ALA A 134 10.13 9.23 -11.99
CA ALA A 134 10.05 7.94 -11.31
C ALA A 134 8.60 7.53 -11.01
N ALA A 135 7.79 8.46 -10.50
CA ALA A 135 6.37 8.22 -10.23
C ALA A 135 5.59 7.88 -11.51
N SER A 136 5.88 8.58 -12.61
CA SER A 136 5.25 8.33 -13.92
C SER A 136 5.59 6.94 -14.44
N VAL A 137 6.86 6.53 -14.37
CA VAL A 137 7.32 5.20 -14.82
C VAL A 137 6.63 4.09 -14.01
N LEU A 138 6.58 4.22 -12.68
CA LEU A 138 5.93 3.24 -11.80
C LEU A 138 4.43 3.10 -12.12
N LYS A 139 3.72 4.22 -12.29
CA LYS A 139 2.30 4.21 -12.68
C LYS A 139 2.07 3.52 -14.02
N ASN A 140 2.91 3.79 -15.00
CA ASN A 140 2.80 3.18 -16.34
C ASN A 140 3.03 1.66 -16.28
N LEU A 141 4.03 1.21 -15.52
CA LEU A 141 4.29 -0.23 -15.33
C LEU A 141 3.13 -0.94 -14.65
N ILE A 142 2.60 -0.37 -13.58
CA ILE A 142 1.44 -0.91 -12.87
C ILE A 142 0.26 -1.04 -13.84
N ALA A 143 -0.05 0.02 -14.59
CA ALA A 143 -1.17 0.01 -15.54
C ALA A 143 -1.00 -1.04 -16.67
N GLN A 144 0.23 -1.25 -17.15
CA GLN A 144 0.51 -2.26 -18.17
C GLN A 144 0.37 -3.69 -17.63
N LEU A 145 0.86 -3.93 -16.42
CA LEU A 145 0.83 -5.26 -15.81
C LEU A 145 -0.57 -5.63 -15.30
N ASP A 146 -1.32 -4.69 -14.77
CA ASP A 146 -2.70 -4.92 -14.33
C ASP A 146 -3.62 -5.32 -15.49
N LYS A 147 -3.45 -4.73 -16.67
CA LYS A 147 -4.20 -5.13 -17.87
C LYS A 147 -4.00 -6.60 -18.24
N ASN A 148 -2.81 -7.16 -17.98
CA ASN A 148 -2.49 -8.54 -18.28
C ASN A 148 -3.06 -9.54 -17.26
N GLN A 149 -3.54 -9.06 -16.10
CA GLN A 149 -4.17 -9.91 -15.07
C GLN A 149 -5.69 -10.07 -15.27
N ILE A 150 -6.27 -9.26 -16.14
CA ILE A 150 -7.73 -9.28 -16.44
C ILE A 150 -8.05 -10.20 -17.65
N GLY A 151 -7.02 -10.78 -18.24
CA GLY A 151 -7.14 -11.71 -19.37
C GLY A 151 -7.30 -13.16 -18.97
#